data_b10492765abae3780d5012774689cada
#
_entry.id   b10492765abae3780d5012774689cada
#
_cell.length_a   1.000
_cell.length_b   1.000
_cell.length_c   1.000
_cell.angle_alpha   90.00
_cell.angle_beta   90.00
_cell.angle_gamma   90.00
#
_symmetry.space_group_name_H-M   'P 1'
#
loop_
_entity.id
_entity.type
_entity.pdbx_description
1 polymer ?
#
loop_
_entity_poly.entity_id
_entity_poly.type
_entity_poly.pdbx_seq_one_letter_code
_entity_poly.pdbx_strand_id
1 'polypeptide(L)'
;SAVYVPGIEDEAFRDLARAWASARDDLRHARQRLKSFLLVHGGHYVGRADWGPAHRRWLSKYSFESPWRQLAFDEHRRTIE
;
A
#
# COMPACT_ATOMS: atom_id res chain seq x y z
N SER A 1 22.49 -34.03 11.52
CA SER A 1 21.56 -33.08 12.17
C SER A 1 22.00 -31.65 11.95
N ALA A 2 21.08 -30.80 11.72
CA ALA A 2 21.37 -29.38 11.57
C ALA A 2 21.85 -28.79 12.89
N VAL A 3 23.02 -28.16 12.85
CA VAL A 3 23.54 -27.47 14.02
C VAL A 3 23.03 -26.04 14.01
N TYR A 4 22.30 -25.69 15.03
CA TYR A 4 21.82 -24.34 15.20
C TYR A 4 22.99 -23.43 15.62
N VAL A 5 23.24 -22.40 14.81
CA VAL A 5 24.26 -21.39 15.10
C VAL A 5 23.51 -20.10 15.44
N PRO A 6 23.37 -19.77 16.73
CA PRO A 6 22.48 -18.68 17.16
C PRO A 6 22.77 -17.32 16.50
N GLY A 7 24.03 -16.98 16.32
CA GLY A 7 24.41 -15.69 15.74
C GLY A 7 23.90 -15.51 14.31
N ILE A 8 24.09 -16.51 13.46
CA ILE A 8 23.72 -16.45 12.05
C ILE A 8 22.20 -16.47 11.88
N GLU A 9 21.55 -17.39 12.58
CA GLU A 9 20.07 -17.52 12.48
C GLU A 9 19.37 -16.28 13.06
N ASP A 10 19.87 -15.74 14.15
CA ASP A 10 19.28 -14.55 14.76
C ASP A 10 19.44 -13.33 13.86
N GLU A 11 20.58 -13.17 13.20
CA GLU A 11 20.79 -12.08 12.25
C GLU A 11 19.87 -12.21 11.04
N ALA A 12 19.74 -13.42 10.50
CA ALA A 12 18.85 -13.67 9.36
C ALA A 12 17.39 -13.38 9.72
N PHE A 13 16.98 -13.79 10.92
CA PHE A 13 15.64 -13.50 11.39
C PHE A 13 15.39 -12.00 11.56
N ARG A 14 16.35 -11.28 12.12
CA ARG A 14 16.25 -9.82 12.29
C ARG A 14 16.18 -9.11 10.95
N ASP A 15 16.97 -9.56 9.97
CA ASP A 15 16.95 -8.99 8.62
C ASP A 15 15.57 -9.19 7.97
N LEU A 16 15.00 -10.38 8.11
CA LEU A 16 13.66 -10.65 7.60
C LEU A 16 12.61 -9.78 8.30
N ALA A 17 12.68 -9.68 9.61
CA ALA A 17 11.74 -8.87 10.38
C ALA A 17 11.81 -7.40 9.99
N ARG A 18 13.01 -6.87 9.79
CA ARG A 18 13.20 -5.48 9.35
C ARG A 18 12.67 -5.25 7.95
N ALA A 19 12.95 -6.17 7.03
CA ALA A 19 12.45 -6.07 5.66
C ALA A 19 10.93 -6.09 5.63
N TRP A 20 10.33 -6.94 6.44
CA TRP A 20 8.88 -7.06 6.54
C TRP A 20 8.24 -5.80 7.12
N ALA A 21 8.84 -5.26 8.19
CA ALA A 21 8.36 -4.01 8.80
C ALA A 21 8.49 -2.83 7.83
N SER A 22 9.59 -2.75 7.09
CA SER A 22 9.79 -1.74 6.04
C SER A 22 8.72 -1.83 4.96
N ALA A 23 8.44 -3.04 4.48
CA ALA A 23 7.43 -3.24 3.45
C ALA A 23 6.03 -2.84 3.93
N ARG A 24 5.70 -3.14 5.19
CA ARG A 24 4.44 -2.73 5.79
C ARG A 24 4.32 -1.21 5.91
N ASP A 25 5.40 -0.54 6.30
CA ASP A 25 5.44 0.92 6.38
C ASP A 25 5.30 1.55 5.01
N ASP A 26 5.96 0.99 4.00
CA ASP A 26 5.86 1.46 2.62
C ASP A 26 4.42 1.36 2.12
N LEU A 27 3.75 0.24 2.41
CA LEU A 27 2.36 0.06 2.03
C LEU A 27 1.46 1.08 2.74
N ARG A 28 1.67 1.28 4.03
CA ARG A 28 0.91 2.27 4.81
C ARG A 28 1.05 3.66 4.23
N HIS A 29 2.28 4.05 3.88
CA HIS A 29 2.55 5.35 3.27
C HIS A 29 1.92 5.48 1.88
N ALA A 30 1.98 4.43 1.08
CA ALA A 30 1.38 4.41 -0.25
C ALA A 30 -0.14 4.59 -0.17
N ARG A 31 -0.78 3.89 0.77
CA ARG A 31 -2.21 4.02 1.02
C ARG A 31 -2.58 5.43 1.49
N GLN A 32 -1.76 6.00 2.36
CA GLN A 32 -1.98 7.37 2.86
C GLN A 32 -1.87 8.39 1.72
N ARG A 33 -0.88 8.24 0.83
CA ARG A 33 -0.72 9.11 -0.32
C ARG A 33 -1.92 9.04 -1.26
N LEU A 34 -2.45 7.84 -1.50
CA LEU A 34 -3.63 7.67 -2.34
C LEU A 34 -4.87 8.33 -1.71
N LYS A 35 -5.08 8.13 -0.42
CA LYS A 35 -6.19 8.77 0.29
C LYS A 35 -6.11 10.30 0.23
N SER A 36 -4.93 10.84 0.44
CA SER A 36 -4.70 12.28 0.38
C SER A 36 -4.94 12.83 -1.03
N PHE A 37 -4.49 12.11 -2.05
CA PHE A 37 -4.71 12.48 -3.44
C PHE A 37 -6.21 12.55 -3.75
N LEU A 38 -6.97 11.53 -3.36
CA LEU A 38 -8.40 11.51 -3.57
C LEU A 38 -9.11 12.64 -2.83
N LEU A 39 -8.70 12.89 -1.59
CA LEU A 39 -9.31 13.95 -0.78
C LEU A 39 -9.11 15.32 -1.42
N VAL A 40 -7.91 15.60 -1.91
CA VAL A 40 -7.58 16.87 -2.56
C VAL A 40 -8.40 17.06 -3.85
N HIS A 41 -8.67 15.98 -4.57
CA HIS A 41 -9.34 16.03 -5.87
C HIS A 41 -10.81 15.64 -5.82
N GLY A 42 -11.41 15.66 -4.64
CA GLY A 42 -12.84 15.48 -4.46
C GLY A 42 -13.35 14.04 -4.50
N GLY A 43 -12.45 13.06 -4.43
CA GLY A 43 -12.86 11.66 -4.42
C GLY A 43 -13.34 11.24 -3.04
N HIS A 44 -14.62 10.93 -2.93
CA HIS A 44 -15.25 10.50 -1.69
C HIS A 44 -15.73 9.07 -1.76
N TYR A 45 -15.16 8.21 -0.95
CA TYR A 45 -15.72 6.87 -0.77
C TYR A 45 -16.75 6.91 0.35
N VAL A 46 -17.97 6.51 0.01
CA VAL A 46 -19.05 6.41 1.00
C VAL A 46 -19.01 5.00 1.57
N GLY A 47 -18.49 4.89 2.78
CA GLY A 47 -18.30 3.63 3.46
C GLY A 47 -16.99 3.60 4.21
N ARG A 48 -16.62 2.42 4.67
CA ARG A 48 -15.40 2.22 5.44
C ARG A 48 -14.21 2.01 4.51
N ALA A 49 -13.27 2.93 4.54
CA ALA A 49 -12.05 2.86 3.72
C ALA A 49 -11.03 1.94 4.39
N ASP A 50 -11.32 0.64 4.39
CA ASP A 50 -10.52 -0.37 5.08
C ASP A 50 -9.68 -1.23 4.13
N TRP A 51 -9.61 -0.85 2.86
CA TRP A 51 -8.88 -1.57 1.81
C TRP A 51 -9.42 -2.98 1.57
N GLY A 52 -10.66 -3.23 1.98
CA GLY A 52 -11.35 -4.47 1.72
C GLY A 52 -11.90 -4.56 0.30
N PRO A 53 -12.60 -5.65 -0.03
CA PRO A 53 -13.10 -5.85 -1.40
C PRO A 53 -13.97 -4.72 -1.93
N ALA A 54 -14.85 -4.16 -1.10
CA ALA A 54 -15.75 -3.09 -1.52
C ALA A 54 -14.97 -1.80 -1.83
N HIS A 55 -14.02 -1.44 -0.97
CA HIS A 55 -13.20 -0.25 -1.17
C HIS A 55 -12.32 -0.40 -2.41
N ARG A 56 -11.69 -1.56 -2.59
CA ARG A 56 -10.87 -1.85 -3.77
C ARG A 56 -11.68 -1.80 -5.05
N ARG A 57 -12.91 -2.30 -5.02
CA ARG A 57 -13.81 -2.27 -6.17
C ARG A 57 -14.16 -0.84 -6.53
N TRP A 58 -14.46 -0.01 -5.53
CA TRP A 58 -14.72 1.40 -5.75
C TRP A 58 -13.51 2.10 -6.38
N LEU A 59 -12.31 1.85 -5.86
CA LEU A 59 -11.08 2.41 -6.41
C LEU A 59 -10.86 2.03 -7.87
N SER A 60 -11.15 0.77 -8.22
CA SER A 60 -10.96 0.30 -9.60
C SER A 60 -11.93 0.92 -10.58
N LYS A 61 -13.07 1.40 -10.12
CA LYS A 61 -14.09 2.01 -10.95
C LYS A 61 -14.06 3.53 -10.98
N TYR A 62 -13.33 4.12 -10.04
CA TYR A 62 -13.23 5.57 -9.95
C TYR A 62 -12.38 6.12 -11.09
N SER A 63 -12.83 7.21 -11.71
CA SER A 63 -12.10 7.84 -12.80
C SER A 63 -12.17 9.35 -12.72
N PHE A 64 -11.14 9.99 -13.26
CA PHE A 64 -11.05 11.44 -13.36
C PHE A 64 -11.26 11.90 -14.79
N GLU A 65 -11.81 13.09 -14.98
CA GLU A 65 -11.95 13.67 -16.31
C GLU A 65 -10.61 14.06 -16.92
N SER A 66 -9.68 14.56 -16.09
CA SER A 66 -8.35 14.97 -16.55
C SER A 66 -7.50 13.73 -16.82
N PRO A 67 -6.95 13.57 -18.06
CA PRO A 67 -6.07 12.45 -18.35
C PRO A 67 -4.82 12.41 -17.47
N TRP A 68 -4.25 13.56 -17.16
CA TRP A 68 -3.06 13.64 -16.30
C TRP A 68 -3.37 13.21 -14.86
N ARG A 69 -4.53 13.64 -14.37
CA ARG A 69 -4.97 13.25 -13.03
C ARG A 69 -5.28 11.76 -12.94
N GLN A 70 -5.86 11.22 -14.01
CA GLN A 70 -6.12 9.78 -14.08
C GLN A 70 -4.83 8.99 -14.07
N LEU A 71 -3.80 9.43 -14.80
CA LEU A 71 -2.49 8.79 -14.80
C LEU A 71 -1.85 8.83 -13.41
N ALA A 72 -1.96 9.95 -12.72
CA ALA A 72 -1.43 10.08 -11.36
C ALA A 72 -2.16 9.14 -10.40
N PHE A 73 -3.48 9.04 -10.52
CA PHE A 73 -4.28 8.12 -9.72
C PHE A 73 -3.89 6.66 -9.96
N ASP A 74 -3.74 6.30 -11.23
CA ASP A 74 -3.34 4.94 -11.61
C ASP A 74 -1.95 4.60 -11.06
N GLU A 75 -1.04 5.56 -11.07
CA GLU A 75 0.31 5.37 -10.53
C GLU A 75 0.27 5.15 -9.02
N HIS A 76 -0.52 5.92 -8.28
CA HIS A 76 -0.72 5.71 -6.85
C HIS A 76 -1.30 4.34 -6.55
N ARG A 77 -2.26 3.88 -7.37
CA ARG A 77 -2.85 2.56 -7.20
C ARG A 77 -1.84 1.45 -7.43
N ARG A 78 -0.96 1.63 -8.42
CA ARG A 78 0.05 0.64 -8.76
C ARG A 78 1.00 0.36 -7.60
N THR A 79 1.33 1.37 -6.81
CA THR A 79 2.25 1.19 -5.67
C THR A 79 1.62 0.40 -4.52
N ILE A 80 0.31 0.20 -4.54
CA ILE A 80 -0.41 -0.53 -3.50
C ILE A 80 -0.65 -1.99 -3.88
N GLU A 81 -0.72 -2.26 -5.17
CA GLU A 81 -1.01 -3.60 -5.70
C GLU A 81 0.18 -4.56 -5.73
#